data_bf437cb362cc127a36ef08d7229be0b6
#
_entry.id   bf437cb362cc127a36ef08d7229be0b6
#
_cell.length_a   1.000
_cell.length_b   1.000
_cell.length_c   1.000
_cell.angle_alpha   90.00
_cell.angle_beta   90.00
_cell.angle_gamma   90.00
#
_symmetry.space_group_name_H-M   'P 1'
#
loop_
_entity.id
_entity.type
_entity.pdbx_description
1 polymer ?
#
loop_
_entity_poly.entity_id
_entity_poly.type
_entity_poly.pdbx_seq_one_letter_code
_entity_poly.pdbx_strand_id
1 'polypeptide(L)'
;MTFKDNKADDITCLVGIKYEGENSWYVKTDKSNTVYLVSNSGVSFAMNDELSYVNKSTLVASYDSENDTVNRVRVERKDLEKDIVLDKLPEETEKEFSSTYVAYEMSSHNGILADDELDKKVIYGLFGISASDVFAVSPTDEQKKQAGLDDPDCTVTMVRNEETVTKLTLGSAVYTVTKNDETGEEIKTITGYYGMLSGKDAIYVFSPDSLPWLTATPENMLYKLFLTPYIYYLDGVTIYDSDRKAYDFTISGDADKSSFTYEGKEVDSAKFKAFYQYLLSAYAEQIYLDDLTDDNKFIAGITYDHREEGKENDVVEFYSSESDRTCIIVVNGDVRYKVRQVYATRLLENLNALL
;
A
#
# COMPACT_ATOMS: atom_id res chain seq x y z
N MET A 1 -5.99 38.09 26.06
CA MET A 1 -5.07 37.51 25.05
C MET A 1 -3.82 38.40 24.99
N THR A 2 -2.64 37.80 25.05
CA THR A 2 -1.36 38.55 25.00
C THR A 2 -0.57 38.07 23.78
N PHE A 3 -0.21 39.03 22.94
CA PHE A 3 0.66 38.77 21.78
C PHE A 3 2.10 39.05 22.17
N LYS A 4 2.97 38.05 21.94
CA LYS A 4 4.40 38.19 22.17
C LYS A 4 5.12 38.32 20.84
N ASP A 5 5.88 39.41 20.71
CA ASP A 5 6.80 39.60 19.58
C ASP A 5 8.22 39.68 20.14
N ASN A 6 9.16 38.93 19.58
CA ASN A 6 10.57 38.93 19.99
C ASN A 6 11.26 40.30 19.78
N LYS A 7 10.61 41.26 19.14
CA LYS A 7 11.15 42.60 18.80
C LYS A 7 10.34 43.77 19.30
N ALA A 8 9.17 43.53 19.89
CA ALA A 8 8.29 44.58 20.40
C ALA A 8 7.80 44.18 21.81
N ASP A 9 7.34 45.21 22.57
CA ASP A 9 6.70 44.95 23.85
C ASP A 9 5.39 44.16 23.65
N ASP A 10 5.13 43.22 24.52
CA ASP A 10 3.89 42.46 24.55
C ASP A 10 2.68 43.41 24.60
N ILE A 11 1.64 43.10 23.84
CA ILE A 11 0.37 43.81 23.86
C ILE A 11 -0.69 42.82 24.33
N THR A 12 -1.40 43.20 25.41
CA THR A 12 -2.54 42.45 25.90
C THR A 12 -3.84 43.09 25.43
N CYS A 13 -4.63 42.35 24.67
CA CYS A 13 -6.01 42.73 24.30
C CYS A 13 -7.00 42.16 25.31
N LEU A 14 -7.81 43.04 25.90
CA LEU A 14 -8.93 42.67 26.75
C LEU A 14 -10.22 42.76 25.91
N VAL A 15 -10.89 41.65 25.71
CA VAL A 15 -12.19 41.58 25.05
C VAL A 15 -13.26 41.56 26.14
N GLY A 16 -14.13 42.54 26.13
CA GLY A 16 -15.19 42.72 27.11
C GLY A 16 -16.52 42.09 26.68
N ILE A 17 -17.61 42.74 26.99
CA ILE A 17 -18.97 42.29 26.67
C ILE A 17 -19.32 42.59 25.19
N LYS A 18 -20.23 41.80 24.64
CA LYS A 18 -20.80 42.04 23.30
C LYS A 18 -21.72 43.26 23.35
N TYR A 19 -21.65 44.12 22.34
CA TYR A 19 -22.56 45.20 22.16
C TYR A 19 -23.90 44.70 21.60
N GLU A 20 -25.01 44.97 22.32
CA GLU A 20 -26.31 44.34 22.01
C GLU A 20 -26.94 44.83 20.69
N GLY A 21 -26.57 46.01 20.20
CA GLY A 21 -27.16 46.62 18.98
C GLY A 21 -26.50 46.14 17.68
N GLU A 22 -25.31 45.59 17.73
CA GLU A 22 -24.51 45.22 16.57
C GLU A 22 -23.69 43.93 16.87
N ASN A 23 -23.23 43.27 15.84
CA ASN A 23 -22.36 42.09 16.01
C ASN A 23 -20.91 42.52 16.28
N SER A 24 -20.72 43.26 17.41
CA SER A 24 -19.45 43.89 17.79
C SER A 24 -19.16 43.70 19.28
N TRP A 25 -17.91 43.88 19.67
CA TRP A 25 -17.42 43.70 21.03
C TRP A 25 -16.62 44.89 21.51
N TYR A 26 -16.72 45.23 22.81
CA TYR A 26 -15.83 46.21 23.41
C TYR A 26 -14.45 45.63 23.63
N VAL A 27 -13.43 46.32 23.10
CA VAL A 27 -12.03 45.87 23.17
C VAL A 27 -11.15 46.99 23.70
N LYS A 28 -10.23 46.65 24.58
CA LYS A 28 -9.23 47.56 25.13
C LYS A 28 -7.84 46.88 25.09
N THR A 29 -6.79 47.66 24.87
CA THR A 29 -5.41 47.20 25.08
C THR A 29 -4.91 47.65 26.44
N ASP A 30 -3.94 46.92 26.99
CA ASP A 30 -3.24 47.25 28.24
C ASP A 30 -2.47 48.59 28.15
N LYS A 31 -2.11 49.01 26.92
CA LYS A 31 -1.34 50.25 26.66
C LYS A 31 -2.19 51.47 26.39
N SER A 32 -3.52 51.34 26.40
CA SER A 32 -4.47 52.45 26.11
C SER A 32 -5.67 52.41 27.04
N ASN A 33 -6.13 53.61 27.45
CA ASN A 33 -7.41 53.76 28.18
C ASN A 33 -8.62 53.85 27.24
N THR A 34 -8.41 53.88 25.94
CA THR A 34 -9.49 53.91 24.95
C THR A 34 -10.14 52.54 24.80
N VAL A 35 -11.46 52.51 24.83
CA VAL A 35 -12.27 51.33 24.53
C VAL A 35 -12.77 51.46 23.10
N TYR A 36 -12.52 50.44 22.32
CA TYR A 36 -12.91 50.36 20.92
C TYR A 36 -14.11 49.43 20.75
N LEU A 37 -14.95 49.71 19.77
CA LEU A 37 -15.97 48.79 19.32
C LEU A 37 -15.43 48.08 18.09
N VAL A 38 -15.25 46.77 18.20
CA VAL A 38 -14.62 45.93 17.17
C VAL A 38 -15.62 44.88 16.70
N SER A 39 -15.75 44.73 15.38
CA SER A 39 -16.66 43.73 14.81
C SER A 39 -16.33 42.29 15.30
N ASN A 40 -17.34 41.42 15.31
CA ASN A 40 -17.16 40.01 15.71
C ASN A 40 -16.05 39.32 14.91
N SER A 41 -15.92 39.59 13.62
CA SER A 41 -14.85 39.08 12.79
C SER A 41 -13.45 39.54 13.23
N GLY A 42 -13.34 40.75 13.81
CA GLY A 42 -12.09 41.30 14.30
C GLY A 42 -11.64 40.73 15.64
N VAL A 43 -12.51 40.05 16.39
CA VAL A 43 -12.19 39.45 17.70
C VAL A 43 -12.48 37.97 17.79
N SER A 44 -13.09 37.38 16.76
CA SER A 44 -13.44 35.94 16.74
C SER A 44 -12.26 35.04 17.06
N PHE A 45 -11.07 35.43 16.61
CA PHE A 45 -9.85 34.68 16.93
C PHE A 45 -9.60 34.57 18.45
N ALA A 46 -10.00 35.57 19.26
CA ALA A 46 -9.82 35.55 20.73
C ALA A 46 -10.86 34.68 21.44
N MET A 47 -11.92 34.26 20.74
CA MET A 47 -13.03 33.46 21.25
C MET A 47 -12.92 31.99 20.84
N ASN A 48 -12.02 31.67 19.91
CA ASN A 48 -11.80 30.31 19.46
C ASN A 48 -11.07 29.50 20.52
N ASP A 49 -11.34 28.20 20.55
CA ASP A 49 -10.55 27.23 21.29
C ASP A 49 -9.09 27.23 20.79
N GLU A 50 -8.15 27.01 21.68
CA GLU A 50 -6.71 26.93 21.36
C GLU A 50 -6.42 25.87 20.26
N LEU A 51 -7.17 24.77 20.23
CA LEU A 51 -7.02 23.71 19.23
C LEU A 51 -7.35 24.19 17.80
N SER A 52 -8.20 25.22 17.67
CA SER A 52 -8.54 25.78 16.34
C SER A 52 -7.37 26.50 15.66
N TYR A 53 -6.31 26.82 16.41
CA TYR A 53 -5.08 27.47 15.89
C TYR A 53 -4.00 26.48 15.46
N VAL A 54 -4.21 25.21 15.71
CA VAL A 54 -3.25 24.17 15.32
C VAL A 54 -3.37 23.92 13.82
N ASN A 55 -2.23 23.94 13.14
CA ASN A 55 -2.22 23.62 11.71
C ASN A 55 -2.66 22.17 11.49
N LYS A 56 -3.70 21.97 10.70
CA LYS A 56 -4.26 20.68 10.32
C LYS A 56 -3.95 20.31 8.87
N SER A 57 -3.50 21.27 8.07
CA SER A 57 -3.31 21.09 6.63
C SER A 57 -1.84 20.80 6.32
N THR A 58 -1.62 19.90 5.38
CA THR A 58 -0.28 19.58 4.84
C THR A 58 0.73 19.36 5.98
N LEU A 59 0.41 18.40 6.86
CA LEU A 59 1.23 18.09 8.04
C LEU A 59 2.60 17.52 7.64
N VAL A 60 2.68 16.89 6.49
CA VAL A 60 3.90 16.48 5.78
C VAL A 60 3.93 17.24 4.46
N ALA A 61 5.10 17.69 4.02
CA ALA A 61 5.26 18.35 2.73
C ALA A 61 4.67 17.52 1.59
N SER A 62 4.18 18.17 0.54
CA SER A 62 3.70 17.49 -0.66
C SER A 62 4.85 16.76 -1.37
N TYR A 63 4.54 15.67 -2.05
CA TYR A 63 5.50 14.93 -2.85
C TYR A 63 6.05 15.78 -3.99
N ASP A 64 7.38 15.81 -4.11
CA ASP A 64 8.11 16.44 -5.20
C ASP A 64 8.84 15.36 -6.00
N SER A 65 8.33 15.05 -7.18
CA SER A 65 8.86 13.96 -8.02
C SER A 65 10.31 14.17 -8.50
N GLU A 66 10.82 15.42 -8.44
CA GLU A 66 12.20 15.72 -8.82
C GLU A 66 13.19 15.53 -7.65
N ASN A 67 12.70 15.68 -6.41
CA ASN A 67 13.56 15.73 -5.22
C ASN A 67 13.24 14.66 -4.18
N ASP A 68 12.10 13.97 -4.30
CA ASP A 68 11.68 12.96 -3.34
C ASP A 68 11.76 11.55 -3.92
N THR A 69 12.43 10.67 -3.21
CA THR A 69 12.41 9.23 -3.45
C THR A 69 11.90 8.53 -2.20
N VAL A 70 10.83 7.77 -2.31
CA VAL A 70 10.39 6.88 -1.24
C VAL A 70 11.19 5.58 -1.35
N ASN A 71 12.05 5.31 -0.38
CA ASN A 71 12.90 4.11 -0.39
C ASN A 71 12.18 2.92 0.24
N ARG A 72 11.42 3.17 1.32
CA ARG A 72 10.70 2.12 2.05
C ARG A 72 9.42 2.67 2.68
N VAL A 73 8.37 1.83 2.66
CA VAL A 73 7.18 2.01 3.50
C VAL A 73 6.95 0.74 4.29
N ARG A 74 6.74 0.88 5.61
CA ARG A 74 6.36 -0.22 6.49
C ARG A 74 5.03 0.08 7.14
N VAL A 75 4.12 -0.87 7.07
CA VAL A 75 2.80 -0.83 7.72
C VAL A 75 2.74 -1.95 8.75
N GLU A 76 2.67 -1.58 10.01
CA GLU A 76 2.51 -2.46 11.16
C GLU A 76 1.05 -2.34 11.62
N ARG A 77 0.28 -3.42 11.56
CA ARG A 77 -1.14 -3.46 11.96
C ARG A 77 -1.42 -4.72 12.77
N LYS A 78 -2.20 -4.58 13.84
CA LYS A 78 -2.52 -5.69 14.75
C LYS A 78 -3.28 -6.86 14.13
N ASP A 79 -4.02 -6.60 13.07
CA ASP A 79 -4.82 -7.60 12.35
C ASP A 79 -4.03 -8.31 11.24
N LEU A 80 -2.80 -7.87 10.94
CA LEU A 80 -1.93 -8.54 9.98
C LEU A 80 -1.06 -9.58 10.68
N GLU A 81 -0.94 -10.76 10.09
CA GLU A 81 -0.05 -11.81 10.55
C GLU A 81 1.42 -11.39 10.43
N LYS A 82 1.73 -10.62 9.41
CA LYS A 82 3.06 -10.10 9.12
C LYS A 82 2.96 -8.66 8.61
N ASP A 83 3.89 -7.80 9.03
CA ASP A 83 3.96 -6.42 8.55
C ASP A 83 4.11 -6.35 7.04
N ILE A 84 3.48 -5.35 6.43
CA ILE A 84 3.70 -5.03 5.02
C ILE A 84 4.94 -4.16 4.94
N VAL A 85 5.96 -4.61 4.20
CA VAL A 85 7.18 -3.85 3.92
C VAL A 85 7.34 -3.71 2.42
N LEU A 86 7.32 -2.47 1.95
CA LEU A 86 7.47 -2.10 0.56
C LEU A 86 8.85 -1.47 0.38
N ASP A 87 9.66 -2.01 -0.50
CA ASP A 87 10.99 -1.50 -0.83
C ASP A 87 11.05 -1.05 -2.28
N LYS A 88 11.69 0.11 -2.52
CA LYS A 88 11.99 0.55 -3.87
C LYS A 88 13.06 -0.35 -4.47
N LEU A 89 12.81 -0.85 -5.66
CA LEU A 89 13.81 -1.61 -6.42
C LEU A 89 14.94 -0.68 -6.88
N PRO A 90 16.20 -1.16 -6.88
CA PRO A 90 17.31 -0.45 -7.55
C PRO A 90 17.00 -0.24 -9.03
N GLU A 91 17.44 0.88 -9.61
CA GLU A 91 17.15 1.19 -11.03
C GLU A 91 17.64 0.09 -11.99
N GLU A 92 18.78 -0.51 -11.69
CA GLU A 92 19.35 -1.64 -12.46
C GLU A 92 18.59 -2.97 -12.32
N THR A 93 17.71 -3.07 -11.34
CA THR A 93 16.91 -4.27 -11.05
C THR A 93 15.42 -4.02 -11.13
N GLU A 94 15.01 -2.83 -11.58
CA GLU A 94 13.61 -2.54 -11.85
C GLU A 94 13.07 -3.59 -12.84
N LYS A 95 12.15 -4.42 -12.36
CA LYS A 95 11.65 -5.56 -13.12
C LYS A 95 10.60 -5.10 -14.11
N GLU A 96 10.86 -5.33 -15.40
CA GLU A 96 9.81 -5.30 -16.41
C GLU A 96 8.96 -6.56 -16.24
N PHE A 97 7.73 -6.40 -15.77
CA PHE A 97 6.79 -7.49 -15.59
C PHE A 97 5.72 -7.41 -16.67
N SER A 98 5.84 -8.25 -17.69
CA SER A 98 4.99 -8.16 -18.88
C SER A 98 5.19 -6.80 -19.59
N SER A 99 4.16 -5.96 -19.68
CA SER A 99 4.22 -4.59 -20.19
C SER A 99 4.19 -3.54 -19.07
N THR A 100 4.32 -3.95 -17.82
CA THR A 100 4.17 -3.11 -16.64
C THR A 100 5.53 -2.90 -15.99
N TYR A 101 5.92 -1.64 -15.89
CA TYR A 101 7.11 -1.23 -15.18
C TYR A 101 6.83 -1.24 -13.67
N VAL A 102 7.62 -1.99 -12.89
CA VAL A 102 7.44 -2.13 -11.45
C VAL A 102 8.62 -1.53 -10.72
N ALA A 103 8.37 -0.47 -9.96
CA ALA A 103 9.40 0.24 -9.20
C ALA A 103 9.51 -0.21 -7.73
N TYR A 104 8.57 -1.01 -7.23
CA TYR A 104 8.54 -1.45 -5.84
C TYR A 104 8.22 -2.94 -5.73
N GLU A 105 8.75 -3.54 -4.67
CA GLU A 105 8.39 -4.89 -4.26
C GLU A 105 7.85 -4.89 -2.83
N MET A 106 7.03 -5.87 -2.48
CA MET A 106 6.67 -6.18 -1.11
C MET A 106 7.67 -7.20 -0.57
N SER A 107 8.81 -6.72 -0.06
CA SER A 107 9.93 -7.55 0.41
C SER A 107 9.54 -8.49 1.54
N SER A 108 8.56 -8.11 2.36
CA SER A 108 8.02 -8.96 3.42
C SER A 108 7.25 -10.18 2.91
N HIS A 109 6.79 -10.19 1.66
CA HIS A 109 5.91 -11.23 1.09
C HIS A 109 6.43 -11.77 -0.25
N ASN A 110 7.71 -11.58 -0.55
CA ASN A 110 8.40 -12.08 -1.74
C ASN A 110 7.63 -11.80 -3.06
N GLY A 111 7.04 -10.61 -3.18
CA GLY A 111 6.17 -10.29 -4.31
C GLY A 111 6.34 -8.89 -4.84
N ILE A 112 5.96 -8.70 -6.10
CA ILE A 112 5.92 -7.39 -6.74
C ILE A 112 4.55 -6.76 -6.61
N LEU A 113 4.49 -5.42 -6.56
CA LEU A 113 3.24 -4.69 -6.43
C LEU A 113 2.49 -4.65 -7.77
N ALA A 114 1.18 -4.67 -7.68
CA ALA A 114 0.32 -4.27 -8.78
C ALA A 114 0.41 -2.74 -8.89
N ASP A 115 0.83 -2.18 -10.02
CA ASP A 115 0.89 -0.71 -10.21
C ASP A 115 -0.52 -0.13 -10.35
N ASP A 116 -1.26 -0.08 -9.24
CA ASP A 116 -2.62 0.45 -9.15
C ASP A 116 -2.71 1.68 -8.24
N GLU A 117 -3.92 2.23 -8.11
CA GLU A 117 -4.14 3.39 -7.27
C GLU A 117 -3.95 3.14 -5.77
N LEU A 118 -4.17 1.90 -5.30
CA LEU A 118 -3.99 1.54 -3.89
C LEU A 118 -2.51 1.55 -3.54
N ASP A 119 -1.65 0.95 -4.38
CA ASP A 119 -0.21 0.90 -4.17
C ASP A 119 0.37 2.32 -4.11
N LYS A 120 -0.03 3.18 -5.03
CA LYS A 120 0.37 4.59 -5.04
C LYS A 120 -0.06 5.32 -3.76
N LYS A 121 -1.30 5.10 -3.30
CA LYS A 121 -1.80 5.71 -2.06
C LYS A 121 -1.05 5.21 -0.83
N VAL A 122 -0.71 3.92 -0.78
CA VAL A 122 0.05 3.34 0.34
C VAL A 122 1.48 3.88 0.36
N ILE A 123 2.15 3.98 -0.80
CA ILE A 123 3.53 4.44 -0.91
C ILE A 123 3.64 5.95 -0.63
N TYR A 124 2.77 6.75 -1.23
CA TYR A 124 2.86 8.22 -1.21
C TYR A 124 1.89 8.90 -0.25
N GLY A 125 1.03 8.15 0.44
CA GLY A 125 -0.10 8.69 1.21
C GLY A 125 0.26 9.57 2.40
N LEU A 126 1.51 9.52 2.89
CA LEU A 126 1.96 10.44 3.95
C LEU A 126 2.23 11.84 3.42
N PHE A 127 2.55 12.01 2.14
CA PHE A 127 2.78 13.34 1.56
C PHE A 127 1.48 14.14 1.50
N GLY A 128 1.55 15.39 1.93
CA GLY A 128 0.39 16.28 1.94
C GLY A 128 -0.72 15.88 2.91
N ILE A 129 -0.51 14.86 3.75
CA ILE A 129 -1.55 14.41 4.69
C ILE A 129 -2.06 15.55 5.55
N SER A 130 -3.37 15.60 5.71
CA SER A 130 -4.07 16.62 6.48
C SER A 130 -5.02 15.96 7.48
N ALA A 131 -5.17 16.59 8.65
CA ALA A 131 -6.10 16.14 9.65
C ALA A 131 -7.45 16.86 9.50
N SER A 132 -8.53 16.18 9.84
CA SER A 132 -9.87 16.76 9.92
C SER A 132 -10.05 17.60 11.19
N ASP A 133 -9.42 17.17 12.29
CA ASP A 133 -9.50 17.87 13.59
C ASP A 133 -8.24 17.63 14.45
N VAL A 134 -8.19 18.31 15.60
CA VAL A 134 -7.14 18.19 16.62
C VAL A 134 -7.81 17.78 17.94
N PHE A 135 -7.35 16.71 18.54
CA PHE A 135 -7.83 16.23 19.83
C PHE A 135 -7.09 16.88 21.01
N ALA A 136 -5.76 17.00 20.91
CA ALA A 136 -4.93 17.58 21.96
C ALA A 136 -3.62 18.12 21.41
N VAL A 137 -3.07 19.13 22.08
CA VAL A 137 -1.72 19.69 21.87
C VAL A 137 -0.91 19.42 23.12
N SER A 138 0.40 19.10 22.98
CA SER A 138 1.26 18.65 24.08
C SER A 138 0.56 17.59 24.95
N PRO A 139 0.12 16.47 24.33
CA PRO A 139 -0.81 15.56 24.96
C PRO A 139 -0.19 14.85 26.16
N THR A 140 -0.97 14.73 27.22
CA THR A 140 -0.64 13.93 28.40
C THR A 140 -0.69 12.44 28.08
N ASP A 141 -0.06 11.61 28.92
CA ASP A 141 -0.10 10.15 28.76
C ASP A 141 -1.53 9.61 28.86
N GLU A 142 -2.41 10.25 29.65
CA GLU A 142 -3.81 9.88 29.76
C GLU A 142 -4.57 10.18 28.45
N GLN A 143 -4.28 11.31 27.80
CA GLN A 143 -4.87 11.64 26.50
C GLN A 143 -4.37 10.70 25.39
N LYS A 144 -3.08 10.33 25.42
CA LYS A 144 -2.54 9.29 24.49
C LYS A 144 -3.24 7.96 24.70
N LYS A 145 -3.43 7.55 25.94
CA LYS A 145 -4.17 6.33 26.28
C LYS A 145 -5.63 6.39 25.85
N GLN A 146 -6.30 7.52 26.08
CA GLN A 146 -7.68 7.74 25.62
C GLN A 146 -7.80 7.63 24.09
N ALA A 147 -6.80 8.10 23.38
CA ALA A 147 -6.71 7.99 21.93
C ALA A 147 -6.23 6.62 21.42
N GLY A 148 -5.88 5.68 22.31
CA GLY A 148 -5.37 4.35 21.95
C GLY A 148 -3.95 4.36 21.37
N LEU A 149 -3.17 5.41 21.68
CA LEU A 149 -1.82 5.59 21.13
C LEU A 149 -0.72 4.96 22.00
N ASP A 150 -1.05 4.47 23.18
CA ASP A 150 -0.19 3.65 24.04
C ASP A 150 -0.09 2.20 23.53
N ASP A 151 -1.10 1.74 22.80
CA ASP A 151 -1.13 0.47 22.08
C ASP A 151 -1.80 0.67 20.71
N PRO A 152 -1.08 1.22 19.71
CA PRO A 152 -1.67 1.67 18.47
C PRO A 152 -2.15 0.51 17.59
N ASP A 153 -3.26 0.73 16.87
CA ASP A 153 -3.83 -0.27 15.96
C ASP A 153 -3.07 -0.35 14.64
N CYS A 154 -2.45 0.76 14.21
CA CYS A 154 -1.67 0.83 13.00
C CYS A 154 -0.50 1.81 13.17
N THR A 155 0.66 1.45 12.65
CA THR A 155 1.81 2.35 12.52
C THR A 155 2.33 2.31 11.09
N VAL A 156 2.52 3.49 10.50
CA VAL A 156 3.09 3.63 9.16
C VAL A 156 4.42 4.36 9.27
N THR A 157 5.46 3.76 8.73
CA THR A 157 6.80 4.36 8.68
C THR A 157 7.24 4.48 7.23
N MET A 158 7.56 5.69 6.80
CA MET A 158 8.10 5.98 5.47
C MET A 158 9.54 6.45 5.60
N VAL A 159 10.43 5.85 4.81
CA VAL A 159 11.81 6.31 4.62
C VAL A 159 11.90 7.00 3.27
N ARG A 160 12.32 8.27 3.29
CA ARG A 160 12.48 9.12 2.12
C ARG A 160 13.93 9.58 2.00
N ASN A 161 14.46 9.56 0.77
CA ASN A 161 15.82 10.01 0.46
C ASN A 161 16.87 9.35 1.36
N GLU A 162 16.67 8.04 1.65
CA GLU A 162 17.50 7.15 2.50
C GLU A 162 17.62 7.56 3.98
N GLU A 163 17.35 8.80 4.34
CA GLU A 163 17.60 9.33 5.67
C GLU A 163 16.38 9.85 6.41
N THR A 164 15.43 10.45 5.69
CA THR A 164 14.28 11.10 6.32
C THR A 164 13.20 10.08 6.69
N VAL A 165 12.97 9.90 7.99
CA VAL A 165 11.94 8.99 8.51
C VAL A 165 10.72 9.79 8.95
N THR A 166 9.58 9.48 8.35
CA THR A 166 8.26 9.99 8.76
C THR A 166 7.43 8.84 9.32
N LYS A 167 6.90 9.02 10.53
CA LYS A 167 6.10 8.00 11.21
C LYS A 167 4.73 8.56 11.57
N LEU A 168 3.67 7.87 11.17
CA LEU A 168 2.29 8.08 11.59
C LEU A 168 1.86 6.92 12.47
N THR A 169 1.44 7.20 13.70
CA THR A 169 0.89 6.22 14.63
C THR A 169 -0.60 6.48 14.75
N LEU A 170 -1.43 5.47 14.50
CA LEU A 170 -2.90 5.54 14.54
C LEU A 170 -3.41 4.71 15.73
N GLY A 171 -4.25 5.33 16.52
CA GLY A 171 -4.94 4.70 17.65
C GLY A 171 -6.40 4.41 17.35
N SER A 172 -7.25 4.60 18.35
CA SER A 172 -8.66 4.24 18.30
C SER A 172 -9.47 5.04 17.29
N ALA A 173 -10.53 4.41 16.77
CA ALA A 173 -11.50 5.07 15.90
C ALA A 173 -12.35 6.10 16.67
N VAL A 174 -12.69 7.19 15.99
CA VAL A 174 -13.63 8.22 16.44
C VAL A 174 -15.00 7.93 15.83
N TYR A 175 -16.03 7.92 16.66
CA TYR A 175 -17.39 7.58 16.25
C TYR A 175 -18.34 8.76 16.40
N THR A 176 -19.26 8.88 15.45
CA THR A 176 -20.51 9.62 15.63
C THR A 176 -21.64 8.63 15.86
N VAL A 177 -22.46 8.91 16.87
CA VAL A 177 -23.63 8.08 17.20
C VAL A 177 -24.87 8.84 16.73
N THR A 178 -25.62 8.24 15.83
CA THR A 178 -26.93 8.73 15.37
C THR A 178 -28.01 7.74 15.77
N LYS A 179 -29.25 8.19 15.88
CA LYS A 179 -30.39 7.28 16.09
C LYS A 179 -31.16 7.12 14.79
N ASN A 180 -31.54 5.90 14.48
CA ASN A 180 -32.46 5.63 13.39
C ASN A 180 -33.85 6.16 13.81
N ASP A 181 -34.42 7.08 13.05
CA ASP A 181 -35.69 7.74 13.37
C ASP A 181 -36.89 6.76 13.37
N GLU A 182 -36.81 5.63 12.65
CA GLU A 182 -37.86 4.63 12.56
C GLU A 182 -37.77 3.54 13.61
N THR A 183 -36.55 3.07 13.93
CA THR A 183 -36.35 1.95 14.86
C THR A 183 -35.88 2.37 16.25
N GLY A 184 -35.36 3.60 16.40
CA GLY A 184 -34.75 4.10 17.63
C GLY A 184 -33.37 3.49 17.94
N GLU A 185 -32.83 2.64 17.07
CA GLU A 185 -31.52 1.99 17.22
C GLU A 185 -30.37 2.98 17.07
N GLU A 186 -29.33 2.82 17.87
CA GLU A 186 -28.12 3.60 17.76
C GLU A 186 -27.24 3.08 16.63
N ILE A 187 -26.91 3.95 15.66
CA ILE A 187 -26.00 3.70 14.58
C ILE A 187 -24.66 4.38 14.91
N LYS A 188 -23.59 3.60 15.04
CA LYS A 188 -22.23 4.11 15.23
C LYS A 188 -21.52 4.16 13.86
N THR A 189 -21.11 5.34 13.46
CA THR A 189 -20.34 5.54 12.22
C THR A 189 -18.96 6.04 12.57
N ILE A 190 -17.92 5.41 12.00
CA ILE A 190 -16.53 5.89 12.12
C ILE A 190 -16.40 7.18 11.32
N THR A 191 -15.98 8.26 11.98
CA THR A 191 -15.76 9.56 11.36
C THR A 191 -14.29 9.95 11.29
N GLY A 192 -13.41 9.22 11.99
CA GLY A 192 -11.97 9.44 11.99
C GLY A 192 -11.22 8.42 12.81
N TYR A 193 -9.91 8.62 12.86
CA TYR A 193 -8.99 7.89 13.73
C TYR A 193 -8.07 8.88 14.43
N TYR A 194 -7.83 8.68 15.72
CA TYR A 194 -6.79 9.42 16.42
C TYR A 194 -5.42 9.03 15.88
N GLY A 195 -4.52 10.02 15.74
CA GLY A 195 -3.18 9.74 15.29
C GLY A 195 -2.16 10.80 15.70
N MET A 196 -0.91 10.37 15.79
CA MET A 196 0.25 11.25 16.01
C MET A 196 1.25 11.08 14.87
N LEU A 197 1.76 12.21 14.39
CA LEU A 197 2.79 12.26 13.37
C LEU A 197 4.15 12.61 14.02
N SER A 198 5.23 11.92 13.62
CA SER A 198 6.57 12.21 14.10
C SER A 198 6.94 13.68 13.89
N GLY A 199 7.58 14.30 14.90
CA GLY A 199 7.92 15.72 14.86
C GLY A 199 6.75 16.69 15.12
N LYS A 200 5.55 16.19 15.41
CA LYS A 200 4.40 17.01 15.82
C LYS A 200 3.98 16.66 17.25
N ASP A 201 3.80 17.68 18.08
CA ASP A 201 3.39 17.51 19.48
C ASP A 201 1.87 17.72 19.62
N ALA A 202 1.11 16.92 18.87
CA ALA A 202 -0.35 16.97 18.88
C ALA A 202 -0.95 15.59 18.51
N ILE A 203 -2.13 15.31 19.07
CA ILE A 203 -3.00 14.23 18.62
C ILE A 203 -4.01 14.83 17.66
N TYR A 204 -4.01 14.32 16.45
CA TYR A 204 -4.90 14.69 15.36
C TYR A 204 -6.04 13.69 15.21
N VAL A 205 -7.08 14.10 14.49
CA VAL A 205 -8.11 13.20 13.96
C VAL A 205 -7.96 13.17 12.44
N PHE A 206 -7.75 12.01 11.87
CA PHE A 206 -7.62 11.80 10.42
C PHE A 206 -8.89 11.18 9.86
N SER A 207 -9.32 11.63 8.68
CA SER A 207 -10.43 11.00 7.96
C SER A 207 -10.05 9.57 7.53
N PRO A 208 -10.97 8.58 7.60
CA PRO A 208 -10.71 7.22 7.11
C PRO A 208 -10.23 7.19 5.66
N ASP A 209 -10.77 8.06 4.80
CA ASP A 209 -10.42 8.14 3.37
C ASP A 209 -8.96 8.58 3.12
N SER A 210 -8.33 9.20 4.10
CA SER A 210 -6.92 9.61 4.03
C SER A 210 -5.95 8.56 4.56
N LEU A 211 -6.43 7.37 4.96
CA LEU A 211 -5.67 6.33 5.64
C LEU A 211 -5.71 4.99 4.86
N PRO A 212 -5.09 4.93 3.67
CA PRO A 212 -5.13 3.73 2.82
C PRO A 212 -4.54 2.49 3.51
N TRP A 213 -3.65 2.69 4.47
CA TRP A 213 -2.99 1.62 5.21
C TRP A 213 -3.95 0.79 6.07
N LEU A 214 -5.11 1.34 6.45
CA LEU A 214 -6.11 0.62 7.25
C LEU A 214 -6.82 -0.49 6.46
N THR A 215 -6.80 -0.42 5.14
CA THR A 215 -7.46 -1.38 4.24
C THR A 215 -6.50 -2.12 3.33
N ALA A 216 -5.23 -1.70 3.28
CA ALA A 216 -4.22 -2.39 2.51
C ALA A 216 -3.96 -3.79 3.07
N THR A 217 -3.96 -4.79 2.21
CA THR A 217 -3.55 -6.17 2.52
C THR A 217 -2.57 -6.65 1.47
N PRO A 218 -1.69 -7.61 1.80
CA PRO A 218 -0.80 -8.16 0.79
C PRO A 218 -1.57 -8.68 -0.44
N GLU A 219 -2.73 -9.31 -0.25
CA GLU A 219 -3.54 -9.89 -1.31
C GLU A 219 -4.11 -8.86 -2.29
N ASN A 220 -4.39 -7.62 -1.83
CA ASN A 220 -4.95 -6.59 -2.70
C ASN A 220 -3.89 -5.65 -3.30
N MET A 221 -2.62 -5.81 -2.91
CA MET A 221 -1.50 -5.02 -3.39
C MET A 221 -0.56 -5.79 -4.32
N LEU A 222 -0.44 -7.11 -4.16
CA LEU A 222 0.46 -7.91 -4.96
C LEU A 222 -0.09 -8.23 -6.34
N TYR A 223 0.81 -8.22 -7.35
CA TYR A 223 0.49 -8.68 -8.68
C TYR A 223 0.31 -10.19 -8.69
N LYS A 224 -0.89 -10.64 -9.08
CA LYS A 224 -1.30 -12.04 -8.95
C LYS A 224 -1.02 -12.91 -10.16
N LEU A 225 -0.68 -12.30 -11.30
CA LEU A 225 -0.11 -13.01 -12.44
C LEU A 225 1.41 -13.05 -12.22
N PHE A 226 1.92 -14.13 -11.71
CA PHE A 226 3.28 -14.20 -11.18
C PHE A 226 4.38 -14.27 -12.26
N LEU A 227 4.05 -14.62 -13.50
CA LEU A 227 4.99 -14.60 -14.61
C LEU A 227 4.26 -14.61 -15.95
N THR A 228 4.49 -13.60 -16.78
CA THR A 228 3.83 -13.48 -18.10
C THR A 228 4.82 -13.06 -19.18
N PRO A 229 5.91 -13.83 -19.44
CA PRO A 229 6.88 -13.46 -20.45
C PRO A 229 6.23 -13.41 -21.84
N TYR A 230 6.69 -12.47 -22.66
CA TYR A 230 6.17 -12.36 -24.01
C TYR A 230 6.79 -13.42 -24.91
N ILE A 231 5.96 -14.26 -25.54
CA ILE A 231 6.38 -15.48 -26.27
C ILE A 231 7.51 -15.23 -27.29
N TYR A 232 7.58 -14.04 -27.91
CA TYR A 232 8.58 -13.72 -28.92
C TYR A 232 9.93 -13.27 -28.35
N TYR A 233 10.02 -13.10 -27.04
CA TYR A 233 11.28 -12.86 -26.32
C TYR A 233 11.90 -14.14 -25.77
N LEU A 234 11.29 -15.29 -26.11
CA LEU A 234 11.77 -16.60 -25.68
C LEU A 234 12.39 -17.37 -26.85
N ASP A 235 13.44 -18.12 -26.57
CA ASP A 235 14.01 -19.16 -27.44
C ASP A 235 13.37 -20.52 -27.20
N GLY A 236 12.76 -20.72 -26.04
CA GLY A 236 12.09 -21.96 -25.71
C GLY A 236 11.21 -21.91 -24.47
N VAL A 237 10.44 -22.97 -24.33
CA VAL A 237 9.68 -23.28 -23.11
C VAL A 237 9.82 -24.76 -22.83
N THR A 238 10.29 -25.08 -21.62
CA THR A 238 10.38 -26.46 -21.14
C THR A 238 9.29 -26.72 -20.11
N ILE A 239 8.52 -27.78 -20.31
CA ILE A 239 7.53 -28.25 -19.33
C ILE A 239 8.08 -29.49 -18.64
N TYR A 240 7.90 -29.57 -17.33
CA TYR A 240 8.26 -30.75 -16.54
C TYR A 240 7.01 -31.43 -16.00
N ASP A 241 6.88 -32.74 -16.15
CA ASP A 241 5.84 -33.52 -15.49
C ASP A 241 6.21 -33.87 -14.04
N SER A 242 5.35 -34.63 -13.36
CA SER A 242 5.55 -35.04 -11.96
C SER A 242 6.79 -35.92 -11.74
N ASP A 243 7.27 -36.58 -12.76
CA ASP A 243 8.51 -37.40 -12.73
C ASP A 243 9.74 -36.56 -13.14
N ARG A 244 9.56 -35.23 -13.29
CA ARG A 244 10.58 -34.29 -13.80
C ARG A 244 11.09 -34.63 -15.20
N LYS A 245 10.28 -35.32 -15.99
CA LYS A 245 10.57 -35.51 -17.42
C LYS A 245 10.34 -34.16 -18.14
N ALA A 246 11.37 -33.77 -18.92
CA ALA A 246 11.34 -32.52 -19.68
C ALA A 246 10.67 -32.73 -21.05
N TYR A 247 9.92 -31.71 -21.45
CA TYR A 247 9.28 -31.55 -22.76
C TYR A 247 9.69 -30.18 -23.32
N ASP A 248 10.73 -30.18 -24.18
CA ASP A 248 11.43 -28.99 -24.64
C ASP A 248 10.81 -28.49 -25.95
N PHE A 249 10.22 -27.34 -25.93
CA PHE A 249 9.70 -26.64 -27.10
C PHE A 249 10.65 -25.51 -27.49
N THR A 250 11.09 -25.51 -28.76
CA THR A 250 11.90 -24.42 -29.31
C THR A 250 11.00 -23.42 -30.01
N ILE A 251 11.27 -22.13 -29.81
CA ILE A 251 10.57 -20.99 -30.41
C ILE A 251 11.54 -20.27 -31.34
N SER A 252 11.20 -20.15 -32.62
CA SER A 252 12.03 -19.50 -33.63
C SER A 252 11.23 -18.44 -34.38
N GLY A 253 11.92 -17.43 -34.94
CA GLY A 253 11.31 -16.33 -35.69
C GLY A 253 10.77 -15.22 -34.80
N ASP A 254 10.04 -14.33 -35.41
CA ASP A 254 9.40 -13.15 -34.78
C ASP A 254 7.86 -13.23 -34.86
N ALA A 255 7.19 -12.19 -34.41
CA ALA A 255 5.72 -12.14 -34.22
C ALA A 255 4.90 -12.75 -35.39
N ASP A 256 5.26 -12.44 -36.62
CA ASP A 256 4.50 -12.82 -37.81
C ASP A 256 4.96 -14.17 -38.43
N LYS A 257 6.19 -14.58 -38.11
CA LYS A 257 6.86 -15.75 -38.71
C LYS A 257 7.37 -16.73 -37.65
N SER A 258 6.76 -16.74 -36.48
CA SER A 258 7.13 -17.69 -35.43
C SER A 258 6.80 -19.12 -35.81
N SER A 259 7.75 -20.03 -35.57
CA SER A 259 7.59 -21.47 -35.63
C SER A 259 7.92 -22.11 -34.30
N PHE A 260 7.26 -23.21 -34.01
CA PHE A 260 7.37 -23.95 -32.76
C PHE A 260 7.74 -25.39 -33.08
N THR A 261 8.75 -25.95 -32.41
CA THR A 261 9.13 -27.33 -32.63
C THR A 261 9.27 -28.10 -31.31
N TYR A 262 8.94 -29.38 -31.34
CA TYR A 262 9.15 -30.36 -30.28
C TYR A 262 9.87 -31.55 -30.87
N GLU A 263 11.00 -31.99 -30.27
CA GLU A 263 11.86 -33.05 -30.80
C GLU A 263 12.23 -32.87 -32.29
N GLY A 264 12.43 -31.63 -32.73
CA GLY A 264 12.75 -31.29 -34.12
C GLY A 264 11.57 -31.38 -35.09
N LYS A 265 10.35 -31.66 -34.65
CA LYS A 265 9.14 -31.69 -35.46
C LYS A 265 8.33 -30.42 -35.23
N GLU A 266 7.74 -29.87 -36.30
CA GLU A 266 6.91 -28.72 -36.24
C GLU A 266 5.62 -29.01 -35.45
N VAL A 267 5.26 -28.10 -34.54
CA VAL A 267 4.02 -28.10 -33.77
C VAL A 267 3.07 -27.04 -34.38
N ASP A 268 1.79 -27.38 -34.44
CA ASP A 268 0.76 -26.43 -34.92
C ASP A 268 0.82 -25.11 -34.15
N SER A 269 1.06 -24.01 -34.87
CA SER A 269 1.28 -22.71 -34.26
C SER A 269 0.09 -22.19 -33.44
N ALA A 270 -1.15 -22.47 -33.92
CA ALA A 270 -2.36 -22.02 -33.21
C ALA A 270 -2.54 -22.81 -31.90
N LYS A 271 -2.30 -24.14 -31.94
CA LYS A 271 -2.38 -25.00 -30.76
C LYS A 271 -1.29 -24.63 -29.73
N PHE A 272 -0.07 -24.41 -30.19
CA PHE A 272 1.02 -24.01 -29.28
C PHE A 272 0.73 -22.64 -28.62
N LYS A 273 0.29 -21.65 -29.38
CA LYS A 273 -0.08 -20.34 -28.82
C LYS A 273 -1.23 -20.44 -27.83
N ALA A 274 -2.23 -21.27 -28.08
CA ALA A 274 -3.33 -21.51 -27.13
C ALA A 274 -2.81 -22.21 -25.85
N PHE A 275 -1.92 -23.15 -25.97
CA PHE A 275 -1.25 -23.80 -24.84
C PHE A 275 -0.41 -22.79 -24.05
N TYR A 276 0.37 -21.95 -24.75
CA TYR A 276 1.18 -20.90 -24.13
C TYR A 276 0.33 -19.90 -23.34
N GLN A 277 -0.80 -19.46 -23.91
CA GLN A 277 -1.77 -18.62 -23.19
C GLN A 277 -2.28 -19.29 -21.91
N TYR A 278 -2.46 -20.62 -21.95
CA TYR A 278 -2.83 -21.36 -20.75
C TYR A 278 -1.74 -21.33 -19.70
N LEU A 279 -0.45 -21.46 -20.08
CA LEU A 279 0.67 -21.36 -19.15
C LEU A 279 0.69 -20.03 -18.39
N LEU A 280 0.31 -18.95 -19.05
CA LEU A 280 0.25 -17.60 -18.46
C LEU A 280 -1.02 -17.31 -17.65
N SER A 281 -2.01 -18.22 -17.64
CA SER A 281 -3.31 -17.98 -17.01
C SER A 281 -3.38 -18.34 -15.52
N ALA A 282 -2.30 -18.80 -14.93
CA ALA A 282 -2.27 -19.12 -13.52
C ALA A 282 -2.44 -17.84 -12.69
N TYR A 283 -3.43 -17.84 -11.80
CA TYR A 283 -3.78 -16.73 -10.94
C TYR A 283 -3.63 -17.12 -9.47
N ALA A 284 -2.85 -16.34 -8.74
CA ALA A 284 -2.64 -16.53 -7.31
C ALA A 284 -3.94 -16.26 -6.53
N GLU A 285 -4.36 -17.22 -5.71
CA GLU A 285 -5.55 -17.09 -4.85
C GLU A 285 -5.17 -16.64 -3.44
N GLN A 286 -4.03 -17.14 -2.93
CA GLN A 286 -3.56 -16.87 -1.58
C GLN A 286 -2.06 -16.66 -1.59
N ILE A 287 -1.58 -15.80 -0.71
CA ILE A 287 -0.16 -15.69 -0.39
C ILE A 287 0.24 -16.90 0.46
N TYR A 288 1.43 -17.39 0.22
CA TYR A 288 2.03 -18.47 0.99
C TYR A 288 3.37 -18.01 1.53
N LEU A 289 3.49 -17.95 2.85
CA LEU A 289 4.65 -17.39 3.55
C LEU A 289 5.59 -18.43 4.13
N ASP A 290 5.15 -19.70 4.18
CA ASP A 290 5.94 -20.78 4.74
C ASP A 290 6.93 -21.31 3.69
N ASP A 291 8.01 -21.91 4.17
CA ASP A 291 8.95 -22.63 3.32
C ASP A 291 8.36 -23.98 2.87
N LEU A 292 8.85 -24.50 1.74
CA LEU A 292 8.56 -25.87 1.35
C LEU A 292 9.15 -26.87 2.35
N THR A 293 8.40 -27.93 2.58
CA THR A 293 8.82 -29.08 3.41
C THR A 293 8.96 -30.34 2.56
N ASP A 294 9.52 -31.41 3.14
CA ASP A 294 9.64 -32.72 2.46
C ASP A 294 8.27 -33.34 2.11
N ASP A 295 7.18 -32.89 2.70
CA ASP A 295 5.82 -33.34 2.42
C ASP A 295 5.25 -32.72 1.14
N ASN A 296 5.78 -31.58 0.70
CA ASN A 296 5.39 -30.94 -0.54
C ASN A 296 6.01 -31.66 -1.73
N LYS A 297 5.20 -32.39 -2.50
CA LYS A 297 5.67 -33.14 -3.66
C LYS A 297 5.59 -32.29 -4.91
N PHE A 298 6.63 -32.36 -5.74
CA PHE A 298 6.64 -31.71 -7.04
C PHE A 298 5.52 -32.29 -7.93
N ILE A 299 4.80 -31.42 -8.63
CA ILE A 299 3.66 -31.76 -9.49
C ILE A 299 4.00 -31.49 -10.95
N ALA A 300 4.50 -30.30 -11.25
CA ALA A 300 4.85 -29.83 -12.58
C ALA A 300 5.83 -28.67 -12.51
N GLY A 301 6.49 -28.37 -13.61
CA GLY A 301 7.35 -27.18 -13.72
C GLY A 301 7.28 -26.59 -15.11
N ILE A 302 7.66 -25.32 -15.21
CA ILE A 302 7.80 -24.55 -16.45
C ILE A 302 9.11 -23.78 -16.38
N THR A 303 9.93 -23.88 -17.43
CA THR A 303 11.07 -22.99 -17.62
C THR A 303 10.84 -22.16 -18.88
N TYR A 304 11.04 -20.87 -18.79
CA TYR A 304 11.00 -19.93 -19.92
C TYR A 304 12.43 -19.52 -20.27
N ASP A 305 12.91 -19.93 -21.44
CA ASP A 305 14.27 -19.63 -21.92
C ASP A 305 14.25 -18.29 -22.64
N HIS A 306 14.90 -17.29 -22.05
CA HIS A 306 14.94 -15.95 -22.62
C HIS A 306 15.93 -15.86 -23.79
N ARG A 307 15.52 -15.16 -24.85
CA ARG A 307 16.34 -14.89 -26.04
C ARG A 307 17.40 -13.82 -25.80
N GLU A 308 17.21 -13.00 -24.80
CA GLU A 308 18.12 -11.93 -24.43
C GLU A 308 19.39 -12.50 -23.80
N GLU A 309 20.55 -12.16 -24.38
CA GLU A 309 21.84 -12.64 -23.88
C GLU A 309 22.12 -12.11 -22.46
N GLY A 310 22.42 -13.03 -21.55
CA GLY A 310 22.70 -12.71 -20.14
C GLY A 310 21.49 -12.63 -19.23
N LYS A 311 20.27 -12.77 -19.77
CA LYS A 311 19.05 -12.88 -18.95
C LYS A 311 18.89 -14.32 -18.48
N GLU A 312 18.75 -14.50 -17.16
CA GLU A 312 18.49 -15.82 -16.57
C GLU A 312 17.10 -16.34 -16.97
N ASN A 313 16.97 -17.66 -17.06
CA ASN A 313 15.70 -18.29 -17.35
C ASN A 313 14.74 -18.13 -16.18
N ASP A 314 13.47 -17.91 -16.50
CA ASP A 314 12.42 -17.91 -15.48
C ASP A 314 11.91 -19.33 -15.23
N VAL A 315 11.78 -19.69 -13.96
CA VAL A 315 11.35 -21.01 -13.52
C VAL A 315 10.11 -20.90 -12.64
N VAL A 316 9.09 -21.70 -12.96
CA VAL A 316 7.88 -21.84 -12.15
C VAL A 316 7.70 -23.30 -11.79
N GLU A 317 7.62 -23.61 -10.52
CA GLU A 317 7.42 -24.97 -10.02
C GLU A 317 6.13 -25.05 -9.19
N PHE A 318 5.42 -26.17 -9.34
CA PHE A 318 4.17 -26.44 -8.63
C PHE A 318 4.38 -27.61 -7.68
N TYR A 319 4.01 -27.42 -6.42
CA TYR A 319 4.13 -28.42 -5.36
C TYR A 319 2.79 -28.70 -4.70
N SER A 320 2.60 -29.93 -4.20
CA SER A 320 1.41 -30.27 -3.43
C SER A 320 1.30 -29.41 -2.17
N SER A 321 0.08 -29.07 -1.80
CA SER A 321 -0.22 -28.43 -0.52
C SER A 321 -0.96 -29.41 0.40
N GLU A 322 -1.25 -29.00 1.63
CA GLU A 322 -2.08 -29.77 2.56
C GLU A 322 -3.51 -30.03 2.05
N SER A 323 -3.97 -29.19 1.11
CA SER A 323 -5.29 -29.28 0.51
C SER A 323 -5.21 -29.82 -0.92
N ASP A 324 -6.04 -30.83 -1.24
CA ASP A 324 -6.20 -31.35 -2.60
C ASP A 324 -6.79 -30.32 -3.60
N ARG A 325 -7.17 -29.13 -3.13
CA ARG A 325 -7.78 -28.10 -3.97
C ARG A 325 -6.75 -27.07 -4.46
N THR A 326 -5.62 -26.96 -3.78
CA THR A 326 -4.58 -25.97 -4.06
C THR A 326 -3.23 -26.63 -4.24
N CYS A 327 -2.33 -25.97 -4.94
CA CYS A 327 -0.90 -26.27 -4.98
C CYS A 327 -0.10 -25.01 -4.69
N ILE A 328 1.12 -25.20 -4.18
CA ILE A 328 2.07 -24.14 -3.88
C ILE A 328 2.85 -23.82 -5.15
N ILE A 329 3.07 -22.53 -5.42
CA ILE A 329 3.93 -22.06 -6.50
C ILE A 329 5.23 -21.52 -5.94
N VAL A 330 6.31 -21.94 -6.59
CA VAL A 330 7.65 -21.38 -6.45
C VAL A 330 8.03 -20.71 -7.77
N VAL A 331 8.44 -19.45 -7.72
CA VAL A 331 8.87 -18.67 -8.89
C VAL A 331 10.30 -18.24 -8.66
N ASN A 332 11.21 -18.69 -9.54
CA ASN A 332 12.65 -18.39 -9.47
C ASN A 332 13.27 -18.73 -8.09
N GLY A 333 12.83 -19.84 -7.49
CA GLY A 333 13.29 -20.31 -6.19
C GLY A 333 12.57 -19.70 -4.97
N ASP A 334 11.73 -18.68 -5.16
CA ASP A 334 10.98 -18.06 -4.08
C ASP A 334 9.57 -18.66 -3.98
N VAL A 335 9.22 -19.16 -2.80
CA VAL A 335 7.84 -19.59 -2.50
C VAL A 335 6.95 -18.37 -2.39
N ARG A 336 5.83 -18.34 -3.12
CA ARG A 336 5.03 -17.09 -3.22
C ARG A 336 3.55 -17.25 -2.97
N TYR A 337 2.90 -18.25 -3.61
CA TYR A 337 1.44 -18.28 -3.67
C TYR A 337 0.89 -19.69 -3.58
N LYS A 338 -0.42 -19.77 -3.27
CA LYS A 338 -1.25 -20.96 -3.60
C LYS A 338 -2.14 -20.63 -4.79
N VAL A 339 -2.24 -21.59 -5.71
CA VAL A 339 -3.17 -21.58 -6.84
C VAL A 339 -4.04 -22.82 -6.80
N ARG A 340 -5.10 -22.84 -7.61
CA ARG A 340 -5.94 -24.04 -7.74
C ARG A 340 -5.17 -25.20 -8.32
N GLN A 341 -5.24 -26.35 -7.66
CA GLN A 341 -4.61 -27.60 -8.14
C GLN A 341 -5.05 -27.97 -9.54
N VAL A 342 -6.31 -27.70 -9.92
CA VAL A 342 -6.84 -27.97 -11.26
C VAL A 342 -6.01 -27.29 -12.36
N TYR A 343 -5.32 -26.18 -12.05
CA TYR A 343 -4.43 -25.56 -13.03
C TYR A 343 -3.26 -26.49 -13.39
N ALA A 344 -2.54 -26.98 -12.40
CA ALA A 344 -1.40 -27.88 -12.62
C ALA A 344 -1.83 -29.20 -13.30
N THR A 345 -2.99 -29.75 -12.94
CA THR A 345 -3.56 -30.93 -13.58
C THR A 345 -3.85 -30.69 -15.07
N ARG A 346 -4.53 -29.61 -15.39
CA ARG A 346 -4.86 -29.27 -16.80
C ARG A 346 -3.64 -28.85 -17.61
N LEU A 347 -2.58 -28.34 -16.97
CA LEU A 347 -1.34 -28.05 -17.65
C LEU A 347 -0.79 -29.34 -18.31
N LEU A 348 -0.72 -30.44 -17.54
CA LEU A 348 -0.25 -31.73 -18.07
C LEU A 348 -1.24 -32.36 -19.07
N GLU A 349 -2.54 -32.19 -18.87
CA GLU A 349 -3.56 -32.63 -19.85
C GLU A 349 -3.41 -31.89 -21.19
N ASN A 350 -3.25 -30.56 -21.15
CA ASN A 350 -3.05 -29.73 -22.33
C ASN A 350 -1.72 -30.02 -23.03
N LEU A 351 -0.66 -30.29 -22.27
CA LEU A 351 0.62 -30.74 -22.82
C LEU A 351 0.44 -32.05 -23.63
N ASN A 352 -0.22 -33.06 -23.05
CA ASN A 352 -0.49 -34.31 -23.71
C ASN A 352 -1.36 -34.15 -24.96
N ALA A 353 -2.27 -33.19 -24.99
CA ALA A 353 -3.11 -32.93 -26.16
C ALA A 353 -2.37 -32.16 -27.27
N LEU A 354 -1.25 -31.48 -26.93
CA LEU A 354 -0.42 -30.75 -27.88
C LEU A 354 0.56 -31.69 -28.59
N LEU A 355 1.06 -32.71 -27.90
CA LEU A 355 1.99 -33.75 -28.40
C LEU A 355 1.27 -34.82 -29.24
#